data_d9ac13814841cdc5aa9bfe8275fe452b
#
_entry.id   d9ac13814841cdc5aa9bfe8275fe452b
#
_cell.length_a   1.000
_cell.length_b   1.000
_cell.length_c   1.000
_cell.angle_alpha   90.00
_cell.angle_beta   90.00
_cell.angle_gamma   90.00
#
_symmetry.space_group_name_H-M   'P 1'
#
loop_
_entity.id
_entity.type
_entity.pdbx_description
1 polymer ?
#
loop_
_entity_poly.entity_id
_entity_poly.type
_entity_poly.pdbx_seq_one_letter_code
_entity_poly.pdbx_strand_id
1 'polypeptide(L)'
;MKAKPLNPELSKYLQKHNLGKKFNRQLLVLQNNPRHPSLHMEILEPKNRKIYSFRIDLKYRAIFFLRDGAIEIVDINDHYQ
;
A
#
# COMPACT_ATOMS: atom_id res chain seq x y z
N MET A 1 5.43 -12.35 2.03
CA MET A 1 5.36 -11.79 0.67
C MET A 1 6.49 -10.80 0.44
N LYS A 2 7.00 -10.78 -0.76
CA LYS A 2 8.00 -9.79 -1.14
C LYS A 2 7.34 -8.58 -1.75
N ALA A 3 7.96 -7.42 -1.61
CA ALA A 3 7.51 -6.20 -2.27
C ALA A 3 8.50 -5.84 -3.37
N LYS A 4 7.97 -5.47 -4.54
CA LYS A 4 8.81 -4.96 -5.62
C LYS A 4 9.34 -3.57 -5.25
N PRO A 5 10.49 -3.16 -5.81
CA PRO A 5 11.00 -1.81 -5.57
C PRO A 5 9.94 -0.76 -5.91
N LEU A 6 9.87 0.26 -5.08
CA LEU A 6 8.89 1.32 -5.25
C LEU A 6 9.25 2.21 -6.44
N ASN A 7 8.23 2.59 -7.21
CA ASN A 7 8.38 3.55 -8.29
C ASN A 7 8.99 4.86 -7.76
N PRO A 8 9.99 5.45 -8.46
CA PRO A 8 10.62 6.70 -7.98
C PRO A 8 9.65 7.85 -7.74
N GLU A 9 8.62 7.96 -8.54
CA GLU A 9 7.62 9.02 -8.34
C GLU A 9 6.85 8.83 -7.03
N LEU A 10 6.56 7.58 -6.67
CA LEU A 10 5.90 7.28 -5.41
C LEU A 10 6.83 7.52 -4.23
N SER A 11 8.12 7.22 -4.40
CA SER A 11 9.11 7.55 -3.37
C SER A 11 9.16 9.04 -3.11
N LYS A 12 9.13 9.85 -4.15
CA LYS A 12 9.09 11.31 -4.03
C LYS A 12 7.82 11.78 -3.34
N TYR A 13 6.69 11.17 -3.68
CA TYR A 13 5.42 11.48 -3.04
C TYR A 13 5.49 11.24 -1.54
N LEU A 14 6.04 10.09 -1.14
CA LEU A 14 6.19 9.77 0.28
C LEU A 14 7.07 10.79 1.00
N GLN A 15 8.17 11.21 0.39
CA GLN A 15 9.04 12.23 0.96
C GLN A 15 8.34 13.57 1.10
N LYS A 16 7.66 13.98 0.04
CA LYS A 16 6.95 15.26 0.02
C LYS A 16 5.90 15.35 1.13
N HIS A 17 5.22 14.26 1.40
CA HIS A 17 4.16 14.21 2.40
C HIS A 17 4.64 13.67 3.75
N ASN A 18 5.93 13.45 3.89
CA ASN A 18 6.54 12.97 5.14
C ASN A 18 5.93 11.63 5.61
N LEU A 19 5.73 10.72 4.66
CA LEU A 19 5.05 9.45 4.90
C LEU A 19 5.98 8.23 4.92
N GLY A 20 7.28 8.43 4.66
CA GLY A 20 8.21 7.32 4.47
C GLY A 20 8.21 6.30 5.60
N LYS A 21 8.31 6.77 6.84
CA LYS A 21 8.36 5.87 8.00
C LYS A 21 7.05 5.11 8.18
N LYS A 22 5.93 5.81 8.05
CA LYS A 22 4.61 5.19 8.21
C LYS A 22 4.36 4.17 7.11
N PHE A 23 4.72 4.50 5.88
CA PHE A 23 4.59 3.59 4.75
C PHE A 23 5.43 2.33 4.97
N ASN A 24 6.70 2.50 5.32
CA ASN A 24 7.59 1.36 5.52
C ASN A 24 7.10 0.44 6.63
N ARG A 25 6.59 1.02 7.72
CA ARG A 25 6.02 0.24 8.81
C ARG A 25 4.83 -0.60 8.33
N GLN A 26 3.90 0.03 7.62
CA GLN A 26 2.70 -0.67 7.15
C GLN A 26 3.02 -1.69 6.07
N LEU A 27 3.99 -1.41 5.20
CA LEU A 27 4.44 -2.37 4.21
C LEU A 27 5.02 -3.61 4.88
N LEU A 28 5.82 -3.41 5.94
CA LEU A 28 6.38 -4.52 6.69
C LEU A 28 5.29 -5.35 7.35
N VAL A 29 4.28 -4.69 7.93
CA VAL A 29 3.13 -5.39 8.50
C VAL A 29 2.42 -6.22 7.42
N LEU A 30 2.19 -5.63 6.25
CA LEU A 30 1.54 -6.33 5.14
C LEU A 30 2.32 -7.58 4.73
N GLN A 31 3.64 -7.47 4.64
CA GLN A 31 4.50 -8.58 4.25
C GLN A 31 4.46 -9.74 5.24
N ASN A 32 4.31 -9.45 6.52
CA ASN A 32 4.38 -10.45 7.58
C ASN A 32 3.00 -10.93 8.04
N ASN A 33 2.00 -10.08 7.97
CA ASN A 33 0.64 -10.42 8.42
C ASN A 33 -0.39 -9.60 7.64
N PRO A 34 -0.77 -10.05 6.43
CA PRO A 34 -1.70 -9.28 5.59
C PRO A 34 -3.10 -9.12 6.20
N ARG A 35 -3.41 -9.87 7.26
CA ARG A 35 -4.70 -9.75 7.95
C ARG A 35 -4.65 -8.84 9.17
N HIS A 36 -3.50 -8.21 9.41
CA HIS A 36 -3.37 -7.33 10.58
C HIS A 36 -4.39 -6.19 10.50
N PRO A 37 -5.15 -5.95 11.60
CA PRO A 37 -6.22 -4.93 11.54
C PRO A 37 -5.74 -3.52 11.25
N SER A 38 -4.50 -3.18 11.60
CA SER A 38 -3.99 -1.83 11.35
C SER A 38 -3.92 -1.46 9.87
N LEU A 39 -3.90 -2.46 9.00
CA LEU A 39 -3.84 -2.24 7.55
C LEU A 39 -5.17 -1.74 6.98
N HIS A 40 -6.28 -2.01 7.65
CA HIS A 40 -7.60 -1.72 7.10
C HIS A 40 -7.67 -2.07 5.62
N MET A 41 -7.27 -3.32 5.33
CA MET A 41 -7.16 -3.81 3.96
C MET A 41 -8.51 -3.79 3.26
N GLU A 42 -8.51 -3.32 2.03
CA GLU A 42 -9.71 -3.32 1.19
C GLU A 42 -9.38 -3.90 -0.17
N ILE A 43 -10.37 -4.59 -0.77
CA ILE A 43 -10.28 -4.97 -2.17
C ILE A 43 -11.11 -3.96 -2.96
N LEU A 44 -10.52 -3.41 -4.02
CA LEU A 44 -11.18 -2.36 -4.80
C LEU A 44 -12.06 -2.98 -5.89
N GLU A 45 -13.12 -2.26 -6.27
CA GLU A 45 -14.00 -2.68 -7.35
C GLU A 45 -13.37 -2.44 -8.72
N PRO A 46 -13.57 -3.31 -9.69
CA PRO A 46 -14.26 -4.61 -9.57
C PRO A 46 -13.33 -5.66 -8.94
N LYS A 47 -13.89 -6.46 -8.05
CA LYS A 47 -13.12 -7.40 -7.21
C LYS A 47 -12.29 -8.40 -8.00
N ASN A 48 -12.73 -8.74 -9.20
CA ASN A 48 -12.01 -9.71 -10.02
C ASN A 48 -10.65 -9.21 -10.52
N ARG A 49 -10.38 -7.92 -10.44
CA ARG A 49 -9.08 -7.36 -10.83
C ARG A 49 -8.00 -7.53 -9.79
N LYS A 50 -8.37 -7.89 -8.56
CA LYS A 50 -7.42 -8.14 -7.48
C LYS A 50 -6.53 -6.92 -7.20
N ILE A 51 -7.14 -5.76 -7.10
CA ILE A 51 -6.51 -4.52 -6.71
C ILE A 51 -6.87 -4.25 -5.26
N TYR A 52 -5.88 -4.01 -4.43
CA TYR A 52 -6.06 -3.85 -3.00
C TYR A 52 -5.55 -2.50 -2.53
N SER A 53 -5.99 -2.08 -1.35
CA SER A 53 -5.39 -0.94 -0.70
C SER A 53 -5.13 -1.24 0.77
N PHE A 54 -4.13 -0.58 1.34
CA PHE A 54 -3.89 -0.62 2.78
C PHE A 54 -3.66 0.78 3.32
N ARG A 55 -3.96 0.95 4.60
CA ARG A 55 -3.82 2.24 5.27
C ARG A 55 -2.35 2.52 5.61
N ILE A 56 -1.85 3.67 5.18
CA ILE A 56 -0.55 4.18 5.62
C ILE A 56 -0.73 4.92 6.95
N ASP A 57 -1.71 5.83 7.00
CA ASP A 57 -2.13 6.52 8.21
C ASP A 57 -3.61 6.89 8.08
N LEU A 58 -4.12 7.75 8.92
CA LEU A 58 -5.55 8.11 8.92
C LEU A 58 -6.02 8.76 7.62
N LYS A 59 -5.10 9.35 6.88
CA LYS A 59 -5.42 10.13 5.68
C LYS A 59 -5.03 9.42 4.39
N TYR A 60 -3.91 8.71 4.39
CA TYR A 60 -3.30 8.17 3.17
C TYR A 60 -3.41 6.66 3.09
N ARG A 61 -3.62 6.18 1.86
CA ARG A 61 -3.65 4.75 1.56
C ARG A 61 -2.73 4.45 0.39
N ALA A 62 -2.20 3.22 0.37
CA ALA A 62 -1.42 2.71 -0.75
C ALA A 62 -2.27 1.70 -1.51
N ILE A 63 -2.20 1.76 -2.83
CA ILE A 63 -2.92 0.84 -3.72
C ILE A 63 -1.90 -0.11 -4.34
N PHE A 64 -2.20 -1.40 -4.36
CA PHE A 64 -1.25 -2.39 -4.84
C PHE A 64 -1.94 -3.54 -5.54
N PHE A 65 -1.16 -4.20 -6.41
CA PHE A 65 -1.50 -5.50 -7.01
C PHE A 65 -0.68 -6.58 -6.34
N LEU A 66 -1.21 -7.79 -6.35
CA LEU A 66 -0.40 -8.98 -6.12
C LEU A 66 -0.08 -9.57 -7.48
N ARG A 67 1.19 -9.63 -7.80
CA ARG A 67 1.65 -10.14 -9.09
C ARG A 67 2.78 -11.12 -8.85
N ASP A 68 2.55 -12.38 -9.24
CA ASP A 68 3.53 -13.47 -9.05
C ASP A 68 3.97 -13.59 -7.58
N GLY A 69 3.03 -13.42 -6.65
CA GLY A 69 3.30 -13.51 -5.23
C GLY A 69 4.02 -12.29 -4.65
N ALA A 70 4.20 -11.24 -5.43
CA ALA A 70 4.85 -10.01 -4.99
C ALA A 70 3.88 -8.85 -4.90
N ILE A 71 4.14 -7.94 -3.97
CA ILE A 71 3.38 -6.70 -3.80
C ILE A 71 3.95 -5.66 -4.76
N GLU A 72 3.09 -5.13 -5.62
CA GLU A 72 3.48 -4.03 -6.50
C GLU A 72 2.64 -2.81 -6.16
N ILE A 73 3.27 -1.80 -5.56
CA ILE A 73 2.58 -0.55 -5.20
C ILE A 73 2.41 0.26 -6.47
N VAL A 74 1.17 0.65 -6.77
CA VAL A 74 0.87 1.37 -8.01
C VAL A 74 0.38 2.78 -7.78
N ASP A 75 -0.06 3.12 -6.57
CA ASP A 75 -0.50 4.49 -6.27
C ASP A 75 -0.49 4.72 -4.77
N ILE A 76 -0.38 5.98 -4.37
CA ILE A 76 -0.50 6.42 -2.98
C ILE A 76 -1.30 7.72 -3.04
N ASN A 77 -2.39 7.79 -2.29
CA ASN A 77 -3.22 8.98 -2.31
C ASN A 77 -4.05 9.10 -1.03
N ASP A 78 -4.77 10.20 -0.92
CA ASP A 78 -5.65 10.53 0.21
C ASP A 78 -7.13 10.60 -0.21
N HIS A 79 -7.48 10.00 -1.33
CA HIS A 79 -8.85 10.07 -1.87
C HIS A 79 -9.81 9.11 -1.19
N TYR A 80 -9.31 8.15 -0.43
CA TYR A 80 -10.13 7.14 0.23
C TYR A 80 -10.46 7.57 1.65
N GLN A 81 -11.67 7.27 2.03
CA GLN A 81 -12.14 7.61 3.37
C GLN A 81 -12.66 6.38 4.11
#